data_c692fe1f41c053019ee12f368ccfedfc
#
_entry.id   c692fe1f41c053019ee12f368ccfedfc
#
_cell.length_a   1.000
_cell.length_b   1.000
_cell.length_c   1.000
_cell.angle_alpha   90.00
_cell.angle_beta   90.00
_cell.angle_gamma   90.00
#
_symmetry.space_group_name_H-M   'P 1'
#
loop_
_entity.id
_entity.type
_entity.pdbx_description
1 polymer ?
#
loop_
_entity_poly.entity_id
_entity_poly.type
_entity_poly.pdbx_seq_one_letter_code
_entity_poly.pdbx_strand_id
1 'polypeptide(L)'
;LAYGVADSLWKAGIGVIGPKKNLAQIETSKSFTRNLLREYKIPGCPKFKTFTNMEGVKDFLSILGENYVVKYDGLAGGKGVKVAGDHLHSHEEALSYCKELIESGGHFVIERKLIGEEFSLMSFCDGENLVHMPAVQDHKRAYENDTGPNTGGMGTYSDSDHSLPFLEKNHIESAQKINEKTAKALKHKFGEGYKGILYGGFIATNAGVQLIEYNARFGDPE
;
A
#
# COMPACT_ATOMS: atom_id res chain seq x y z
N LEU A 1 3.25 2.22 -15.57
CA LEU A 1 2.45 0.98 -15.47
C LEU A 1 0.97 1.23 -15.68
N ALA A 2 0.38 2.24 -15.05
CA ALA A 2 -1.04 2.60 -15.14
C ALA A 2 -1.55 2.78 -16.59
N TYR A 3 -0.71 3.22 -17.49
CA TYR A 3 -1.04 3.48 -18.89
C TYR A 3 -0.72 2.31 -19.83
N GLY A 4 -0.33 1.13 -19.31
CA GLY A 4 -0.12 -0.07 -20.13
C GLY A 4 1.17 -0.08 -20.95
N VAL A 5 2.21 0.62 -20.54
CA VAL A 5 3.52 0.60 -21.23
C VAL A 5 4.08 -0.81 -21.27
N ALA A 6 4.00 -1.57 -20.16
CA ALA A 6 4.45 -2.96 -20.13
C ALA A 6 3.67 -3.84 -21.12
N ASP A 7 2.35 -3.65 -21.24
CA ASP A 7 1.52 -4.37 -22.20
C ASP A 7 1.96 -4.12 -23.64
N SER A 8 2.25 -2.87 -23.98
CA SER A 8 2.70 -2.48 -25.33
C SER A 8 4.06 -3.06 -25.67
N LEU A 9 5.00 -3.07 -24.71
CA LEU A 9 6.35 -3.61 -24.90
C LEU A 9 6.32 -5.15 -25.05
N TRP A 10 5.56 -5.83 -24.18
CA TRP A 10 5.35 -7.29 -24.31
C TRP A 10 4.74 -7.66 -25.65
N LYS A 11 3.75 -6.89 -26.13
CA LYS A 11 3.15 -7.09 -27.46
C LYS A 11 4.15 -6.89 -28.60
N ALA A 12 5.13 -6.01 -28.41
CA ALA A 12 6.23 -5.78 -29.36
C ALA A 12 7.38 -6.79 -29.25
N GLY A 13 7.25 -7.82 -28.39
CA GLY A 13 8.30 -8.82 -28.17
C GLY A 13 9.46 -8.33 -27.30
N ILE A 14 9.32 -7.19 -26.63
CA ILE A 14 10.33 -6.61 -25.75
C ILE A 14 10.07 -7.08 -24.32
N GLY A 15 11.04 -7.75 -23.70
CA GLY A 15 10.98 -8.18 -22.31
C GLY A 15 10.93 -6.98 -21.37
N VAL A 16 10.04 -7.03 -20.38
CA VAL A 16 9.83 -5.95 -19.39
C VAL A 16 9.86 -6.51 -17.97
N ILE A 17 10.58 -5.86 -17.09
CA ILE A 17 10.48 -6.07 -15.64
C ILE A 17 9.44 -5.08 -15.12
N GLY A 18 8.19 -5.51 -15.06
CA GLY A 18 7.06 -4.71 -14.63
C GLY A 18 5.74 -5.39 -14.98
N PRO A 19 4.72 -5.28 -14.13
CA PRO A 19 3.44 -5.92 -14.38
C PRO A 19 2.68 -5.21 -15.52
N LYS A 20 1.82 -5.97 -16.18
CA LYS A 20 0.83 -5.42 -17.12
C LYS A 20 -0.17 -4.53 -16.35
N LYS A 21 -0.91 -3.72 -17.11
CA LYS A 21 -1.86 -2.73 -16.57
C LYS A 21 -2.90 -3.34 -15.62
N ASN A 22 -3.45 -4.50 -15.95
CA ASN A 22 -4.41 -5.20 -15.11
C ASN A 22 -3.83 -5.60 -13.74
N LEU A 23 -2.58 -6.06 -13.70
CA LEU A 23 -1.87 -6.45 -12.49
C LEU A 23 -1.33 -5.23 -11.73
N ALA A 24 -0.98 -4.14 -12.44
CA ALA A 24 -0.53 -2.89 -11.85
C ALA A 24 -1.62 -2.16 -11.04
N GLN A 25 -2.89 -2.60 -11.10
CA GLN A 25 -3.96 -2.11 -10.24
C GLN A 25 -3.63 -2.27 -8.75
N ILE A 26 -2.73 -3.19 -8.39
CA ILE A 26 -2.27 -3.34 -7.01
C ILE A 26 -1.64 -2.06 -6.44
N GLU A 27 -1.05 -1.21 -7.27
CA GLU A 27 -0.55 0.12 -6.90
C GLU A 27 -1.54 1.23 -7.26
N THR A 28 -2.13 1.17 -8.46
CA THR A 28 -2.88 2.29 -9.04
C THR A 28 -4.27 2.48 -8.44
N SER A 29 -4.79 1.47 -7.71
CA SER A 29 -6.08 1.53 -7.02
C SER A 29 -5.99 0.91 -5.63
N LYS A 30 -6.15 1.74 -4.62
CA LYS A 30 -6.19 1.32 -3.22
C LYS A 30 -7.45 0.50 -2.92
N SER A 31 -8.56 0.85 -3.56
CA SER A 31 -9.81 0.08 -3.49
C SER A 31 -9.63 -1.32 -4.05
N PHE A 32 -8.96 -1.45 -5.21
CA PHE A 32 -8.64 -2.76 -5.79
C PHE A 32 -7.83 -3.60 -4.81
N THR A 33 -6.74 -3.05 -4.28
CA THR A 33 -5.87 -3.76 -3.33
C THR A 33 -6.63 -4.23 -2.10
N ARG A 34 -7.38 -3.34 -1.44
CA ARG A 34 -8.17 -3.71 -0.26
C ARG A 34 -9.24 -4.76 -0.55
N ASN A 35 -9.93 -4.63 -1.67
CA ASN A 35 -10.93 -5.60 -2.10
C ASN A 35 -10.30 -6.97 -2.43
N LEU A 36 -9.13 -7.00 -3.09
CA LEU A 36 -8.39 -8.24 -3.36
C LEU A 36 -8.01 -8.95 -2.06
N LEU A 37 -7.44 -8.23 -1.09
CA LEU A 37 -7.07 -8.82 0.20
C LEU A 37 -8.29 -9.43 0.92
N ARG A 38 -9.41 -8.72 0.90
CA ARG A 38 -10.67 -9.18 1.51
C ARG A 38 -11.25 -10.40 0.79
N GLU A 39 -11.33 -10.35 -0.54
CA GLU A 39 -11.88 -11.42 -1.39
C GLU A 39 -11.13 -12.74 -1.19
N TYR A 40 -9.79 -12.67 -1.16
CA TYR A 40 -8.92 -13.84 -1.02
C TYR A 40 -8.52 -14.15 0.44
N LYS A 41 -9.12 -13.45 1.41
CA LYS A 41 -8.84 -13.61 2.84
C LYS A 41 -7.35 -13.54 3.18
N ILE A 42 -6.66 -12.61 2.54
CA ILE A 42 -5.24 -12.36 2.79
C ILE A 42 -5.11 -11.59 4.11
N PRO A 43 -4.27 -12.05 5.06
CA PRO A 43 -4.08 -11.36 6.33
C PRO A 43 -3.44 -9.96 6.15
N GLY A 44 -3.43 -9.18 7.21
CA GLY A 44 -2.80 -7.86 7.19
C GLY A 44 -3.64 -6.77 6.51
N CYS A 45 -4.93 -7.01 6.28
CA CYS A 45 -5.84 -5.99 5.74
C CYS A 45 -6.51 -5.23 6.90
N PRO A 46 -6.30 -3.90 7.02
CA PRO A 46 -7.00 -3.11 8.02
C PRO A 46 -8.52 -3.10 7.76
N LYS A 47 -9.30 -2.72 8.78
CA LYS A 47 -10.74 -2.44 8.58
C LYS A 47 -10.87 -1.26 7.62
N PHE A 48 -11.60 -1.44 6.51
CA PHE A 48 -11.74 -0.43 5.47
C PHE A 48 -13.13 -0.40 4.85
N LYS A 49 -13.45 0.69 4.18
CA LYS A 49 -14.58 0.81 3.25
C LYS A 49 -14.19 1.72 2.08
N THR A 50 -14.64 1.35 0.89
CA THR A 50 -14.45 2.12 -0.35
C THR A 50 -15.68 2.96 -0.64
N PHE A 51 -15.48 4.17 -1.17
CA PHE A 51 -16.52 5.13 -1.42
C PHE A 51 -16.42 5.73 -2.83
N THR A 52 -17.54 5.78 -3.51
CA THR A 52 -17.75 6.45 -4.81
C THR A 52 -18.72 7.62 -4.69
N ASN A 53 -19.27 7.83 -3.50
CA ASN A 53 -20.15 8.95 -3.13
C ASN A 53 -20.08 9.14 -1.60
N MET A 54 -20.84 10.09 -1.07
CA MET A 54 -20.83 10.42 0.37
C MET A 54 -21.69 9.52 1.25
N GLU A 55 -22.42 8.55 0.68
CA GLU A 55 -23.33 7.69 1.43
C GLU A 55 -22.59 6.78 2.43
N GLY A 56 -22.96 6.88 3.71
CA GLY A 56 -22.36 6.10 4.80
C GLY A 56 -20.93 6.50 5.20
N VAL A 57 -20.37 7.59 4.65
CA VAL A 57 -19.04 8.09 5.05
C VAL A 57 -19.04 8.49 6.52
N LYS A 58 -20.02 9.30 6.96
CA LYS A 58 -20.14 9.75 8.34
C LYS A 58 -20.27 8.59 9.33
N ASP A 59 -21.08 7.59 9.00
CA ASP A 59 -21.28 6.41 9.85
C ASP A 59 -19.98 5.61 9.99
N PHE A 60 -19.24 5.46 8.87
CA PHE A 60 -17.98 4.71 8.91
C PHE A 60 -16.89 5.44 9.68
N LEU A 61 -16.79 6.77 9.55
CA LEU A 61 -15.90 7.58 10.39
C LEU A 61 -16.26 7.44 11.87
N SER A 62 -17.54 7.49 12.21
CA SER A 62 -18.02 7.30 13.60
C SER A 62 -17.62 5.90 14.15
N ILE A 63 -17.65 4.86 13.33
CA ILE A 63 -17.20 3.51 13.71
C ILE A 63 -15.68 3.45 13.99
N LEU A 64 -14.88 4.25 13.29
CA LEU A 64 -13.43 4.29 13.46
C LEU A 64 -12.99 5.25 14.57
N GLY A 65 -13.85 6.19 14.97
CA GLY A 65 -13.54 7.24 15.93
C GLY A 65 -12.45 8.16 15.39
N GLU A 66 -11.42 8.40 16.18
CA GLU A 66 -10.28 9.25 15.81
C GLU A 66 -9.18 8.49 15.04
N ASN A 67 -9.33 7.18 14.86
CA ASN A 67 -8.30 6.33 14.25
C ASN A 67 -8.65 5.98 12.81
N TYR A 68 -8.56 6.96 11.90
CA TYR A 68 -8.83 6.75 10.49
C TYR A 68 -7.80 7.40 9.57
N VAL A 69 -7.76 6.90 8.34
CA VAL A 69 -6.98 7.46 7.22
C VAL A 69 -7.90 7.53 6.02
N VAL A 70 -7.91 8.66 5.32
CA VAL A 70 -8.59 8.85 4.05
C VAL A 70 -7.56 8.79 2.93
N LYS A 71 -7.73 7.86 2.00
CA LYS A 71 -6.80 7.66 0.88
C LYS A 71 -7.53 7.86 -0.45
N TYR A 72 -7.09 8.82 -1.24
CA TYR A 72 -7.53 8.95 -2.63
C TYR A 72 -7.26 7.65 -3.40
N ASP A 73 -8.25 7.18 -4.16
CA ASP A 73 -8.14 5.96 -4.94
C ASP A 73 -7.58 6.26 -6.34
N GLY A 74 -6.27 6.40 -6.39
CA GLY A 74 -5.53 6.74 -7.59
C GLY A 74 -4.07 7.06 -7.28
N LEU A 75 -3.30 7.34 -8.33
CA LEU A 75 -1.92 7.80 -8.21
C LEU A 75 -1.92 9.28 -7.82
N ALA A 76 -1.30 9.61 -6.71
CA ALA A 76 -1.24 10.98 -6.19
C ALA A 76 0.16 11.40 -5.69
N GLY A 77 1.21 10.63 -6.03
CA GLY A 77 2.60 10.96 -5.67
C GLY A 77 2.79 11.19 -4.16
N GLY A 78 2.20 10.33 -3.33
CA GLY A 78 2.25 10.44 -1.86
C GLY A 78 1.31 11.49 -1.25
N LYS A 79 0.68 12.36 -2.04
CA LYS A 79 -0.15 13.47 -1.55
C LYS A 79 -1.64 13.13 -1.36
N GLY A 80 -2.07 11.93 -1.75
CA GLY A 80 -3.46 11.48 -1.70
C GLY A 80 -3.87 10.81 -0.39
N VAL A 81 -3.04 10.87 0.66
CA VAL A 81 -3.30 10.24 1.95
C VAL A 81 -3.39 11.31 3.02
N LYS A 82 -4.52 11.35 3.73
CA LYS A 82 -4.70 12.22 4.90
C LYS A 82 -5.01 11.38 6.13
N VAL A 83 -4.22 11.57 7.17
CA VAL A 83 -4.22 10.81 8.42
C VAL A 83 -4.90 11.65 9.50
N ALA A 84 -5.81 11.04 10.26
CA ALA A 84 -6.42 11.69 11.41
C ALA A 84 -5.39 12.02 12.49
N GLY A 85 -5.51 13.21 13.05
CA GLY A 85 -4.57 13.78 14.03
C GLY A 85 -3.38 14.50 13.40
N ASP A 86 -2.92 14.09 12.21
CA ASP A 86 -1.79 14.72 11.51
C ASP A 86 -2.26 15.73 10.45
N HIS A 87 -3.29 15.38 9.69
CA HIS A 87 -3.78 16.14 8.53
C HIS A 87 -5.27 16.51 8.64
N LEU A 88 -6.02 15.77 9.44
CA LEU A 88 -7.46 15.94 9.65
C LEU A 88 -7.70 15.93 11.16
N HIS A 89 -8.16 17.06 11.70
CA HIS A 89 -8.29 17.27 13.14
C HIS A 89 -9.72 17.10 13.65
N SER A 90 -10.67 16.86 12.72
CA SER A 90 -12.06 16.55 13.06
C SER A 90 -12.74 15.71 11.98
N HIS A 91 -13.91 15.14 12.32
CA HIS A 91 -14.73 14.44 11.33
C HIS A 91 -15.31 15.40 10.29
N GLU A 92 -15.53 16.67 10.64
CA GLU A 92 -16.00 17.70 9.71
C GLU A 92 -14.96 17.98 8.63
N GLU A 93 -13.68 18.12 9.00
CA GLU A 93 -12.58 18.25 8.03
C GLU A 93 -12.46 17.01 7.14
N ALA A 94 -12.60 15.81 7.72
CA ALA A 94 -12.59 14.56 6.96
C ALA A 94 -13.75 14.49 5.97
N LEU A 95 -14.95 14.88 6.36
CA LEU A 95 -16.13 14.92 5.49
C LEU A 95 -15.95 15.94 4.37
N SER A 96 -15.41 17.14 4.67
CA SER A 96 -15.09 18.16 3.67
C SER A 96 -14.10 17.62 2.64
N TYR A 97 -13.03 17.00 3.09
CA TYR A 97 -12.04 16.41 2.18
C TYR A 97 -12.61 15.27 1.33
N CYS A 98 -13.41 14.38 1.91
CA CYS A 98 -14.10 13.34 1.15
C CYS A 98 -15.03 13.92 0.08
N LYS A 99 -15.74 15.02 0.39
CA LYS A 99 -16.59 15.71 -0.56
C LYS A 99 -15.80 16.33 -1.70
N GLU A 100 -14.68 17.00 -1.42
CA GLU A 100 -13.75 17.52 -2.43
C GLU A 100 -13.27 16.42 -3.40
N LEU A 101 -12.93 15.23 -2.87
CA LEU A 101 -12.52 14.08 -3.68
C LEU A 101 -13.62 13.63 -4.63
N ILE A 102 -14.87 13.55 -4.18
CA ILE A 102 -16.02 13.16 -5.01
C ILE A 102 -16.32 14.24 -6.06
N GLU A 103 -16.33 15.51 -5.68
CA GLU A 103 -16.60 16.65 -6.59
C GLU A 103 -15.54 16.76 -7.69
N SER A 104 -14.30 16.34 -7.41
CA SER A 104 -13.24 16.23 -8.43
C SER A 104 -13.34 14.97 -9.30
N GLY A 105 -14.41 14.18 -9.17
CA GLY A 105 -14.62 12.93 -9.90
C GLY A 105 -13.80 11.74 -9.39
N GLY A 106 -13.22 11.86 -8.20
CA GLY A 106 -12.40 10.83 -7.57
C GLY A 106 -13.20 9.85 -6.71
N HIS A 107 -12.55 8.79 -6.36
CA HIS A 107 -13.01 7.79 -5.37
C HIS A 107 -12.01 7.73 -4.23
N PHE A 108 -12.38 7.15 -3.09
CA PHE A 108 -11.47 7.06 -1.96
C PHE A 108 -11.74 5.83 -1.09
N VAL A 109 -10.75 5.49 -0.29
CA VAL A 109 -10.84 4.47 0.76
C VAL A 109 -10.70 5.16 2.10
N ILE A 110 -11.57 4.82 3.04
CA ILE A 110 -11.34 5.12 4.45
C ILE A 110 -10.94 3.81 5.13
N GLU A 111 -9.89 3.85 5.90
CA GLU A 111 -9.40 2.69 6.64
C GLU A 111 -8.97 3.07 8.05
N ARG A 112 -8.91 2.07 8.94
CA ARG A 112 -8.40 2.27 10.28
C ARG A 112 -6.94 2.70 10.22
N LYS A 113 -6.58 3.78 10.95
CA LYS A 113 -5.18 4.20 11.20
C LYS A 113 -4.47 3.06 11.92
N LEU A 114 -3.36 2.64 11.37
CA LEU A 114 -2.47 1.66 11.97
C LEU A 114 -1.43 2.38 12.83
N ILE A 115 -1.03 1.75 13.92
CA ILE A 115 -0.04 2.29 14.86
C ILE A 115 1.03 1.22 15.06
N GLY A 116 2.28 1.56 14.83
CA GLY A 116 3.43 0.66 14.91
C GLY A 116 4.62 1.19 14.14
N GLU A 117 5.58 0.33 13.85
CA GLU A 117 6.79 0.66 13.10
C GLU A 117 6.66 0.23 11.64
N GLU A 118 6.84 1.18 10.73
CA GLU A 118 6.76 0.92 9.28
C GLU A 118 8.03 0.26 8.75
N PHE A 119 7.85 -0.64 7.79
CA PHE A 119 8.92 -1.25 7.02
C PHE A 119 8.46 -1.66 5.64
N SER A 120 9.39 -1.84 4.73
CA SER A 120 9.15 -2.27 3.36
C SER A 120 9.72 -3.65 3.12
N LEU A 121 9.03 -4.47 2.33
CA LEU A 121 9.50 -5.75 1.84
C LEU A 121 9.21 -5.87 0.34
N MET A 122 10.26 -5.72 -0.46
CA MET A 122 10.17 -5.92 -1.90
C MET A 122 10.38 -7.39 -2.25
N SER A 123 9.75 -7.83 -3.33
CA SER A 123 9.87 -9.18 -3.84
C SER A 123 10.02 -9.15 -5.36
N PHE A 124 11.01 -9.90 -5.87
CA PHE A 124 11.09 -10.21 -7.30
C PHE A 124 10.05 -11.26 -7.64
N CYS A 125 9.27 -11.02 -8.68
CA CYS A 125 8.23 -11.92 -9.15
C CYS A 125 8.45 -12.25 -10.64
N ASP A 126 8.48 -13.53 -10.98
CA ASP A 126 8.61 -14.03 -12.36
C ASP A 126 7.28 -14.48 -12.99
N GLY A 127 6.21 -14.36 -12.24
CA GLY A 127 4.86 -14.82 -12.60
C GLY A 127 4.45 -16.11 -11.89
N GLU A 128 5.39 -16.87 -11.36
CA GLU A 128 5.18 -18.13 -10.65
C GLU A 128 5.73 -18.07 -9.22
N ASN A 129 6.96 -17.60 -9.09
CA ASN A 129 7.74 -17.59 -7.85
C ASN A 129 8.00 -16.17 -7.37
N LEU A 130 8.20 -16.03 -6.06
CA LEU A 130 8.67 -14.83 -5.42
C LEU A 130 10.00 -15.09 -4.71
N VAL A 131 10.93 -14.15 -4.87
CA VAL A 131 12.15 -14.09 -4.05
C VAL A 131 12.13 -12.75 -3.31
N HIS A 132 12.16 -12.82 -1.99
CA HIS A 132 12.08 -11.64 -1.15
C HIS A 132 13.44 -10.98 -0.97
N MET A 133 13.46 -9.67 -1.01
CA MET A 133 14.61 -8.84 -0.64
C MET A 133 14.67 -8.68 0.89
N PRO A 134 15.77 -8.14 1.44
CA PRO A 134 15.83 -7.74 2.84
C PRO A 134 14.68 -6.79 3.23
N ALA A 135 14.27 -6.85 4.50
CA ALA A 135 13.37 -5.83 5.04
C ALA A 135 14.13 -4.50 5.18
N VAL A 136 13.48 -3.41 4.83
CA VAL A 136 14.07 -2.07 4.81
C VAL A 136 13.18 -1.09 5.56
N GLN A 137 13.77 -0.20 6.36
CA GLN A 137 13.07 0.96 6.90
C GLN A 137 13.50 2.22 6.16
N ASP A 138 12.53 2.96 5.66
CA ASP A 138 12.68 4.27 5.02
C ASP A 138 12.35 5.39 6.02
N HIS A 139 13.18 6.43 6.01
CA HIS A 139 12.97 7.64 6.81
C HIS A 139 12.39 8.74 5.92
N LYS A 140 11.09 8.93 6.00
CA LYS A 140 10.34 9.86 5.12
C LYS A 140 10.24 11.27 5.66
N ARG A 141 10.37 11.47 6.97
CA ARG A 141 10.26 12.79 7.58
C ARG A 141 11.55 13.60 7.44
N ALA A 142 11.38 14.90 7.23
CA ALA A 142 12.50 15.80 6.93
C ALA A 142 13.41 16.09 8.13
N TYR A 143 12.92 15.94 9.36
CA TYR A 143 13.63 16.34 10.59
C TYR A 143 13.81 15.16 11.53
N GLU A 144 14.71 15.34 12.49
CA GLU A 144 15.01 14.36 13.54
C GLU A 144 13.75 13.97 14.33
N ASN A 145 13.80 12.77 14.95
CA ASN A 145 12.69 12.17 15.71
C ASN A 145 11.40 11.99 14.89
N ASP A 146 11.54 11.65 13.60
CA ASP A 146 10.43 11.40 12.69
C ASP A 146 9.41 12.56 12.65
N THR A 147 9.93 13.81 12.55
CA THR A 147 9.13 15.04 12.55
C THR A 147 9.24 15.81 11.22
N GLY A 148 8.36 16.80 11.04
CA GLY A 148 8.34 17.65 9.86
C GLY A 148 7.53 17.04 8.70
N PRO A 149 7.63 17.65 7.49
CA PRO A 149 6.89 17.18 6.32
C PRO A 149 7.44 15.86 5.79
N ASN A 150 6.60 15.07 5.14
CA ASN A 150 7.03 13.91 4.36
C ASN A 150 7.87 14.37 3.16
N THR A 151 8.95 13.61 2.91
CA THR A 151 9.81 13.75 1.72
C THR A 151 9.64 12.53 0.80
N GLY A 152 10.41 12.45 -0.28
CA GLY A 152 10.52 11.25 -1.11
C GLY A 152 11.33 10.12 -0.47
N GLY A 153 11.96 10.37 0.67
CA GLY A 153 12.86 9.48 1.40
C GLY A 153 14.17 10.19 1.73
N MET A 154 14.57 10.15 3.01
CA MET A 154 15.82 10.75 3.50
C MET A 154 16.97 9.75 3.55
N GLY A 155 16.67 8.48 3.38
CA GLY A 155 17.60 7.37 3.43
C GLY A 155 16.94 6.13 4.00
N THR A 156 17.53 4.98 3.73
CA THR A 156 17.05 3.67 4.20
C THR A 156 18.15 2.88 4.87
N TYR A 157 17.75 1.92 5.66
CA TYR A 157 18.68 0.94 6.21
C TYR A 157 18.06 -0.45 6.31
N SER A 158 18.91 -1.45 6.36
CA SER A 158 18.63 -2.83 6.73
C SER A 158 19.76 -3.29 7.62
N ASP A 159 19.48 -4.19 8.57
CA ASP A 159 20.53 -4.73 9.42
C ASP A 159 21.36 -5.80 8.70
N SER A 160 22.49 -6.18 9.29
CA SER A 160 23.44 -7.15 8.72
C SER A 160 22.85 -8.55 8.53
N ASP A 161 21.82 -8.89 9.28
CA ASP A 161 21.07 -10.15 9.16
C ASP A 161 19.87 -10.07 8.19
N HIS A 162 19.76 -8.96 7.42
CA HIS A 162 18.67 -8.66 6.48
C HIS A 162 17.31 -8.44 7.14
N SER A 163 17.30 -8.14 8.43
CA SER A 163 16.12 -7.74 9.19
C SER A 163 16.16 -6.27 9.60
N LEU A 164 15.37 -5.89 10.58
CA LEU A 164 15.38 -4.59 11.23
C LEU A 164 15.30 -4.79 12.74
N PRO A 165 15.93 -3.93 13.56
CA PRO A 165 16.07 -4.14 15.01
C PRO A 165 14.75 -4.29 15.76
N PHE A 166 13.66 -3.73 15.25
CA PHE A 166 12.31 -3.80 15.83
C PHE A 166 11.46 -4.94 15.29
N LEU A 167 11.95 -5.69 14.28
CA LEU A 167 11.21 -6.81 13.69
C LEU A 167 11.62 -8.14 14.33
N GLU A 168 10.63 -8.92 14.69
CA GLU A 168 10.82 -10.33 14.99
C GLU A 168 10.72 -11.16 13.69
N LYS A 169 11.29 -12.37 13.71
CA LYS A 169 11.26 -13.29 12.57
C LYS A 169 9.82 -13.55 12.05
N ASN A 170 8.85 -13.65 12.95
CA ASN A 170 7.45 -13.86 12.61
C ASN A 170 6.84 -12.67 11.84
N HIS A 171 7.34 -11.44 12.04
CA HIS A 171 6.91 -10.26 11.29
C HIS A 171 7.36 -10.36 9.83
N ILE A 172 8.63 -10.73 9.60
CA ILE A 172 9.16 -10.90 8.24
C ILE A 172 8.42 -12.04 7.52
N GLU A 173 8.27 -13.21 8.17
CA GLU A 173 7.53 -14.33 7.62
C GLU A 173 6.07 -13.99 7.30
N SER A 174 5.44 -13.15 8.12
CA SER A 174 4.08 -12.69 7.88
C SER A 174 3.99 -11.78 6.66
N ALA A 175 4.92 -10.82 6.50
CA ALA A 175 5.00 -9.95 5.33
C ALA A 175 5.26 -10.75 4.04
N GLN A 176 6.19 -11.72 4.09
CA GLN A 176 6.45 -12.64 2.97
C GLN A 176 5.19 -13.40 2.56
N LYS A 177 4.47 -14.00 3.52
CA LYS A 177 3.21 -14.71 3.26
C LYS A 177 2.13 -13.81 2.68
N ILE A 178 2.07 -12.54 3.08
CA ILE A 178 1.13 -11.56 2.51
C ILE A 178 1.48 -11.31 1.04
N ASN A 179 2.76 -11.06 0.71
CA ASN A 179 3.21 -10.88 -0.68
C ASN A 179 2.93 -12.11 -1.55
N GLU A 180 3.27 -13.32 -1.06
CA GLU A 180 3.01 -14.59 -1.78
C GLU A 180 1.52 -14.79 -2.05
N LYS A 181 0.67 -14.62 -1.04
CA LYS A 181 -0.78 -14.76 -1.19
C LYS A 181 -1.35 -13.73 -2.15
N THR A 182 -0.83 -12.51 -2.12
CA THR A 182 -1.26 -11.44 -3.02
C THR A 182 -0.89 -11.76 -4.47
N ALA A 183 0.34 -12.22 -4.74
CA ALA A 183 0.75 -12.62 -6.08
C ALA A 183 -0.08 -13.81 -6.60
N LYS A 184 -0.36 -14.81 -5.74
CA LYS A 184 -1.25 -15.94 -6.08
C LYS A 184 -2.68 -15.48 -6.38
N ALA A 185 -3.22 -14.55 -5.58
CA ALA A 185 -4.55 -13.98 -5.79
C ALA A 185 -4.65 -13.21 -7.11
N LEU A 186 -3.65 -12.41 -7.44
CA LEU A 186 -3.54 -11.72 -8.72
C LEU A 186 -3.52 -12.71 -9.88
N LYS A 187 -2.69 -13.76 -9.81
CA LYS A 187 -2.63 -14.81 -10.83
C LYS A 187 -3.97 -15.52 -11.00
N HIS A 188 -4.63 -15.86 -9.89
CA HIS A 188 -5.95 -16.49 -9.93
C HIS A 188 -7.00 -15.57 -10.57
N LYS A 189 -6.98 -14.27 -10.22
CA LYS A 189 -7.97 -13.30 -10.68
C LYS A 189 -7.83 -12.97 -12.17
N PHE A 190 -6.61 -12.89 -12.69
CA PHE A 190 -6.34 -12.44 -14.06
C PHE A 190 -5.90 -13.54 -15.02
N GLY A 191 -5.64 -14.77 -14.52
CA GLY A 191 -5.17 -15.88 -15.33
C GLY A 191 -3.70 -15.76 -15.76
N GLU A 192 -2.99 -14.72 -15.30
CA GLU A 192 -1.57 -14.49 -15.57
C GLU A 192 -0.84 -14.05 -14.30
N GLY A 193 0.43 -14.46 -14.17
CA GLY A 193 1.24 -14.17 -13.00
C GLY A 193 1.83 -12.75 -13.03
N TYR A 194 1.98 -12.18 -11.85
CA TYR A 194 2.65 -10.88 -11.66
C TYR A 194 4.14 -11.00 -12.01
N LYS A 195 4.64 -10.16 -12.90
CA LYS A 195 6.06 -10.09 -13.26
C LYS A 195 6.62 -8.72 -12.95
N GLY A 196 7.70 -8.68 -12.19
CA GLY A 196 8.35 -7.43 -11.77
C GLY A 196 8.55 -7.36 -10.26
N ILE A 197 8.59 -6.15 -9.74
CA ILE A 197 8.78 -5.88 -8.32
C ILE A 197 7.42 -5.71 -7.64
N LEU A 198 7.14 -6.55 -6.66
CA LEU A 198 6.02 -6.38 -5.75
C LEU A 198 6.57 -5.78 -4.44
N TYR A 199 6.35 -4.50 -4.27
CA TYR A 199 6.80 -3.76 -3.09
C TYR A 199 5.63 -3.64 -2.11
N GLY A 200 5.68 -4.37 -1.00
CA GLY A 200 4.76 -4.22 0.11
C GLY A 200 5.29 -3.23 1.14
N GLY A 201 4.54 -2.16 1.41
CA GLY A 201 4.72 -1.29 2.57
C GLY A 201 3.92 -1.86 3.73
N PHE A 202 4.59 -2.21 4.82
CA PHE A 202 4.02 -2.85 5.98
C PHE A 202 4.20 -2.04 7.25
N ILE A 203 3.44 -2.38 8.26
CA ILE A 203 3.60 -1.86 9.61
C ILE A 203 3.50 -3.02 10.61
N ALA A 204 4.48 -3.11 11.50
CA ALA A 204 4.46 -4.02 12.63
C ALA A 204 3.65 -3.39 13.75
N THR A 205 2.51 -3.99 14.08
CA THR A 205 1.61 -3.54 15.14
C THR A 205 1.53 -4.56 16.26
N ASN A 206 0.96 -4.19 17.40
CA ASN A 206 0.69 -5.14 18.50
C ASN A 206 -0.25 -6.30 18.09
N ALA A 207 -1.01 -6.15 16.98
CA ALA A 207 -1.88 -7.18 16.44
C ALA A 207 -1.24 -7.98 15.29
N GLY A 208 0.06 -7.80 15.06
CA GLY A 208 0.82 -8.40 13.96
C GLY A 208 1.01 -7.45 12.77
N VAL A 209 1.55 -7.99 11.69
CA VAL A 209 1.89 -7.22 10.49
C VAL A 209 0.64 -6.87 9.69
N GLN A 210 0.55 -5.60 9.32
CA GLN A 210 -0.52 -5.07 8.46
C GLN A 210 0.07 -4.46 7.20
N LEU A 211 -0.66 -4.55 6.09
CA LEU A 211 -0.28 -3.94 4.83
C LEU A 211 -0.76 -2.48 4.78
N ILE A 212 0.15 -1.55 4.56
CA ILE A 212 -0.15 -0.14 4.33
C ILE A 212 -0.58 0.07 2.88
N GLU A 213 0.26 -0.36 1.92
CA GLU A 213 0.00 -0.26 0.48
C GLU A 213 0.95 -1.16 -0.31
N TYR A 214 0.68 -1.32 -1.59
CA TYR A 214 1.59 -1.90 -2.57
C TYR A 214 2.07 -0.85 -3.56
N ASN A 215 3.34 -1.01 -4.00
CA ASN A 215 3.87 -0.38 -5.20
C ASN A 215 4.30 -1.47 -6.18
N ALA A 216 4.25 -1.18 -7.47
CA ALA A 216 4.55 -2.13 -8.55
C ALA A 216 5.90 -1.85 -9.23
N ARG A 217 6.83 -1.31 -8.47
CA ARG A 217 8.14 -0.83 -8.88
C ARG A 217 9.14 -0.96 -7.72
N PHE A 218 10.42 -0.70 -8.01
CA PHE A 218 11.40 -0.52 -6.94
C PHE A 218 11.06 0.67 -6.04
N GLY A 219 11.52 0.61 -4.80
CA GLY A 219 11.58 1.75 -3.91
C GLY A 219 12.60 2.78 -4.39
N ASP A 220 12.56 3.94 -3.79
CA ASP A 220 13.55 5.01 -3.90
C ASP A 220 13.43 5.85 -2.61
N PRO A 221 14.37 5.74 -1.68
CA PRO A 221 15.71 5.14 -1.76
C PRO A 221 15.84 3.66 -1.32
N GLU A 222 14.76 2.88 -1.08
CA GLU A 222 14.81 1.48 -0.64
C GLU A 222 15.48 0.49 -1.60
#